data_45ddc8f779d4a7c4b5ddfbc4214a0aeb
#
_entry.id   45ddc8f779d4a7c4b5ddfbc4214a0aeb
#
_cell.length_a   1.000
_cell.length_b   1.000
_cell.length_c   1.000
_cell.angle_alpha   90.00
_cell.angle_beta   90.00
_cell.angle_gamma   90.00
#
_symmetry.space_group_name_H-M   'P 1'
#
loop_
_entity.id
_entity.type
_entity.pdbx_description
1 polymer ?
#
loop_
_entity_poly.entity_id
_entity_poly.type
_entity_poly.pdbx_seq_one_letter_code
_entity_poly.pdbx_strand_id
1 'polypeptide(L)'
;MFEQRTHKKAFIDEIRKLHDRNQRSYQIKEDFYDPGNMDFLEQVDGIYNENTGEFTIRFESKGTRYDGRTQIIEKVDLNERIHVIRDSKNKYNPNNFILYTDRKWDVGNMPAELCNVIAPLYDSDCIKFSSAKVSYIEPISKRNKHAKQAILFVQLDGNMS
;
A
#
# COMPACT_ATOMS: atom_id res chain seq x y z
N MET A 1 -8.94 -26.20 -1.73
CA MET A 1 -7.65 -26.37 -1.05
C MET A 1 -6.47 -26.12 -1.98
N PHE A 2 -6.42 -26.75 -3.13
CA PHE A 2 -5.36 -26.53 -4.13
C PHE A 2 -5.29 -25.07 -4.59
N GLU A 3 -6.43 -24.46 -4.91
CA GLU A 3 -6.50 -23.08 -5.34
C GLU A 3 -6.02 -22.12 -4.25
N GLN A 4 -6.36 -22.36 -2.99
CA GLN A 4 -5.94 -21.52 -1.87
C GLN A 4 -4.42 -21.55 -1.68
N ARG A 5 -3.79 -22.72 -1.84
CA ARG A 5 -2.32 -22.83 -1.76
C ARG A 5 -1.64 -22.04 -2.84
N THR A 6 -2.18 -22.08 -4.06
CA THR A 6 -1.66 -21.32 -5.19
C THR A 6 -1.79 -19.82 -4.94
N HIS A 7 -2.93 -19.37 -4.43
CA HIS A 7 -3.17 -17.95 -4.10
C HIS A 7 -2.27 -17.47 -2.98
N LYS A 8 -2.07 -18.28 -1.93
CA LYS A 8 -1.19 -17.94 -0.81
C LYS A 8 0.26 -17.81 -1.27
N LYS A 9 0.72 -18.73 -2.11
CA LYS A 9 2.07 -18.67 -2.67
C LYS A 9 2.25 -17.40 -3.51
N ALA A 10 1.27 -17.08 -4.36
CA ALA A 10 1.30 -15.89 -5.19
C ALA A 10 1.39 -14.62 -4.34
N PHE A 11 0.64 -14.56 -3.24
CA PHE A 11 0.69 -13.45 -2.30
C PHE A 11 2.08 -13.32 -1.67
N ILE A 12 2.63 -14.41 -1.14
CA ILE A 12 3.96 -14.41 -0.52
C ILE A 12 5.03 -13.98 -1.53
N ASP A 13 4.97 -14.49 -2.76
CA ASP A 13 5.91 -14.11 -3.80
C ASP A 13 5.81 -12.62 -4.13
N GLU A 14 4.59 -12.07 -4.18
CA GLU A 14 4.38 -10.66 -4.48
C GLU A 14 4.89 -9.73 -3.37
N ILE A 15 4.67 -10.07 -2.10
CA ILE A 15 5.18 -9.25 -1.01
C ILE A 15 6.71 -9.27 -0.94
N ARG A 16 7.36 -10.36 -1.33
CA ARG A 16 8.82 -10.42 -1.47
C ARG A 16 9.31 -9.47 -2.57
N LYS A 17 8.64 -9.47 -3.71
CA LYS A 17 8.95 -8.54 -4.81
C LYS A 17 8.74 -7.09 -4.39
N LEU A 18 7.67 -6.82 -3.66
CA LEU A 18 7.37 -5.49 -3.16
C LEU A 18 8.46 -5.02 -2.20
N HIS A 19 8.88 -5.88 -1.28
CA HIS A 19 9.97 -5.59 -0.35
C HIS A 19 11.26 -5.21 -1.11
N ASP A 20 11.64 -6.00 -2.09
CA ASP A 20 12.84 -5.74 -2.89
C ASP A 20 12.75 -4.43 -3.67
N ARG A 21 11.58 -4.13 -4.24
CA ARG A 21 11.35 -2.85 -4.94
C ARG A 21 11.46 -1.67 -4.00
N ASN A 22 10.89 -1.77 -2.81
CA ASN A 22 10.94 -0.70 -1.82
C ASN A 22 12.37 -0.42 -1.39
N GLN A 23 13.15 -1.45 -1.15
CA GLN A 23 14.57 -1.31 -0.80
C GLN A 23 15.34 -0.55 -1.88
N ARG A 24 15.16 -0.91 -3.14
CA ARG A 24 15.82 -0.23 -4.25
C ARG A 24 15.36 1.21 -4.40
N SER A 25 14.07 1.48 -4.22
CA SER A 25 13.52 2.83 -4.29
C SER A 25 14.12 3.74 -3.23
N TYR A 26 14.30 3.23 -2.02
CA TYR A 26 14.90 3.98 -0.93
C TYR A 26 16.34 4.35 -1.23
N GLN A 27 17.14 3.41 -1.75
CA GLN A 27 18.52 3.67 -2.12
C GLN A 27 18.64 4.76 -3.18
N ILE A 28 17.76 4.76 -4.17
CA ILE A 28 17.76 5.75 -5.24
C ILE A 28 17.36 7.12 -4.71
N LYS A 29 16.46 7.19 -3.73
CA LYS A 29 15.89 8.44 -3.22
C LYS A 29 16.57 8.94 -1.94
N GLU A 30 17.54 8.22 -1.42
CA GLU A 30 18.19 8.54 -0.15
C GLU A 30 18.68 10.00 -0.08
N ASP A 31 19.22 10.52 -1.18
CA ASP A 31 19.71 11.89 -1.27
C ASP A 31 18.59 12.96 -1.26
N PHE A 32 17.34 12.54 -1.43
CA PHE A 32 16.20 13.45 -1.55
C PHE A 32 15.28 13.46 -0.34
N TYR A 33 15.53 12.58 0.63
CA TYR A 33 14.67 12.49 1.82
C TYR A 33 15.17 13.39 2.93
N ASP A 34 14.21 14.02 3.61
CA ASP A 34 14.43 14.75 4.85
C ASP A 34 14.95 13.76 5.90
N PRO A 35 16.03 14.10 6.65
CA PRO A 35 16.53 13.25 7.75
C PRO A 35 15.45 12.81 8.74
N GLY A 36 14.38 13.61 8.93
CA GLY A 36 13.27 13.25 9.79
C GLY A 36 12.43 12.07 9.29
N ASN A 37 12.59 11.67 8.03
CA ASN A 37 11.88 10.55 7.42
C ASN A 37 12.76 9.30 7.29
N MET A 38 13.97 9.32 7.83
CA MET A 38 14.90 8.18 7.72
C MET A 38 14.38 6.92 8.39
N ASP A 39 13.54 7.06 9.43
CA ASP A 39 12.91 5.91 10.10
C ASP A 39 12.11 5.05 9.11
N PHE A 40 11.57 5.66 8.08
CA PHE A 40 10.86 4.96 7.02
C PHE A 40 11.78 3.95 6.31
N LEU A 41 13.04 4.29 6.12
CA LEU A 41 14.02 3.45 5.44
C LEU A 41 14.47 2.26 6.30
N GLU A 42 14.40 2.40 7.62
CA GLU A 42 14.81 1.35 8.56
C GLU A 42 13.72 0.32 8.80
N GLN A 43 12.47 0.65 8.45
CA GLN A 43 11.35 -0.26 8.68
C GLN A 43 11.36 -1.36 7.62
N VAL A 44 11.10 -2.58 8.07
CA VAL A 44 11.07 -3.74 7.19
C VAL A 44 9.73 -3.81 6.48
N ASP A 45 9.76 -3.79 5.16
CA ASP A 45 8.58 -3.88 4.32
C ASP A 45 8.38 -5.31 3.82
N GLY A 46 7.14 -5.78 3.78
CA GLY A 46 6.81 -7.08 3.24
C GLY A 46 7.22 -8.24 4.13
N ILE A 47 7.03 -8.11 5.44
CA ILE A 47 7.28 -9.20 6.39
C ILE A 47 6.11 -10.17 6.37
N TYR A 48 6.43 -11.47 6.28
CA TYR A 48 5.45 -12.53 6.45
C TYR A 48 5.98 -13.56 7.43
N ASN A 49 5.18 -13.90 8.45
CA ASN A 49 5.49 -14.91 9.44
C ASN A 49 4.76 -16.21 9.09
N GLU A 50 5.50 -17.22 8.66
CA GLU A 50 4.95 -18.51 8.23
C GLU A 50 4.25 -19.26 9.37
N ASN A 51 4.65 -19.03 10.62
CA ASN A 51 4.09 -19.72 11.77
C ASN A 51 2.75 -19.15 12.21
N THR A 52 2.55 -17.83 12.08
CA THR A 52 1.34 -17.17 12.55
C THR A 52 0.42 -16.70 11.43
N GLY A 53 0.94 -16.58 10.21
CA GLY A 53 0.24 -15.99 9.08
C GLY A 53 0.20 -14.46 9.09
N GLU A 54 0.79 -13.83 10.10
CA GLU A 54 0.84 -12.37 10.19
C GLU A 54 1.73 -11.78 9.11
N PHE A 55 1.32 -10.63 8.57
CA PHE A 55 2.11 -9.91 7.59
C PHE A 55 2.01 -8.40 7.82
N THR A 56 3.06 -7.71 7.40
CA THR A 56 3.11 -6.25 7.31
C THR A 56 3.66 -5.89 5.95
N ILE A 57 2.92 -5.15 5.17
CA ILE A 57 3.35 -4.70 3.85
C ILE A 57 3.23 -3.20 3.72
N ARG A 58 4.08 -2.61 2.90
CA ARG A 58 4.02 -1.20 2.54
C ARG A 58 3.95 -1.08 1.04
N PHE A 59 3.05 -0.23 0.58
CA PHE A 59 2.89 -0.01 -0.85
C PHE A 59 2.59 1.45 -1.13
N GLU A 60 2.99 1.89 -2.32
CA GLU A 60 2.67 3.22 -2.80
C GLU A 60 1.25 3.26 -3.34
N SER A 61 0.47 4.23 -2.89
CA SER A 61 -0.86 4.45 -3.44
C SER A 61 -0.77 4.84 -4.92
N LYS A 62 -1.59 4.21 -5.74
CA LYS A 62 -1.65 4.47 -7.17
C LYS A 62 -2.83 5.37 -7.52
N GLY A 63 -2.68 6.10 -8.62
CA GLY A 63 -3.72 7.00 -9.11
C GLY A 63 -3.86 8.30 -8.34
N THR A 64 -2.86 8.68 -7.55
CA THR A 64 -2.90 9.93 -6.75
C THR A 64 -2.99 11.18 -7.62
N ARG A 65 -2.65 11.06 -8.91
CA ARG A 65 -2.74 12.15 -9.89
C ARG A 65 -4.18 12.52 -10.24
N TYR A 66 -5.13 11.59 -10.07
CA TYR A 66 -6.50 11.72 -10.57
C TYR A 66 -7.49 12.01 -9.44
N ASP A 67 -8.68 12.48 -9.84
CA ASP A 67 -9.85 12.65 -8.96
C ASP A 67 -9.62 13.57 -7.76
N GLY A 68 -8.72 14.54 -7.90
CA GLY A 68 -8.44 15.50 -6.83
C GLY A 68 -7.61 14.94 -5.68
N ARG A 69 -7.08 13.74 -5.82
CA ARG A 69 -6.34 13.04 -4.76
C ARG A 69 -5.08 13.79 -4.34
N THR A 70 -4.36 14.36 -5.29
CA THR A 70 -3.14 15.14 -4.99
C THR A 70 -3.43 16.30 -4.06
N GLN A 71 -4.54 17.02 -4.28
CA GLN A 71 -4.95 18.13 -3.42
C GLN A 71 -5.41 17.65 -2.04
N ILE A 72 -6.07 16.49 -1.98
CA ILE A 72 -6.51 15.87 -0.73
C ILE A 72 -5.29 15.46 0.10
N ILE A 73 -4.27 14.89 -0.53
CA ILE A 73 -3.07 14.39 0.15
C ILE A 73 -2.30 15.53 0.84
N GLU A 74 -2.43 16.80 0.36
CA GLU A 74 -1.87 17.96 1.07
C GLU A 74 -2.37 18.10 2.52
N LYS A 75 -3.55 17.52 2.81
CA LYS A 75 -4.22 17.61 4.11
C LYS A 75 -4.13 16.35 4.94
N VAL A 76 -3.46 15.32 4.42
CA VAL A 76 -3.33 14.03 5.09
C VAL A 76 -2.07 14.02 5.96
N ASP A 77 -2.17 13.46 7.16
CA ASP A 77 -1.07 13.41 8.10
C ASP A 77 -0.38 12.05 8.11
N LEU A 78 0.90 12.05 8.46
CA LEU A 78 1.64 10.82 8.72
C LEU A 78 0.96 10.03 9.83
N ASN A 79 0.91 8.73 9.70
CA ASN A 79 0.24 7.80 10.63
C ASN A 79 -1.29 7.91 10.67
N GLU A 80 -1.89 8.72 9.81
CA GLU A 80 -3.35 8.77 9.70
C GLU A 80 -3.88 7.39 9.29
N ARG A 81 -4.99 6.97 9.92
CA ARG A 81 -5.60 5.68 9.67
C ARG A 81 -6.16 5.60 8.25
N ILE A 82 -5.94 4.45 7.61
CA ILE A 82 -6.45 4.16 6.26
C ILE A 82 -7.42 2.99 6.32
N HIS A 83 -8.49 3.09 5.57
CA HIS A 83 -9.44 2.01 5.34
C HIS A 83 -9.20 1.46 3.94
N VAL A 84 -8.86 0.18 3.86
CA VAL A 84 -8.60 -0.52 2.59
C VAL A 84 -9.89 -1.23 2.21
N ILE A 85 -10.60 -0.69 1.23
CA ILE A 85 -11.97 -1.09 0.89
C ILE A 85 -11.99 -1.85 -0.44
N ARG A 86 -12.55 -3.05 -0.42
CA ARG A 86 -12.74 -3.89 -1.60
C ARG A 86 -13.66 -3.18 -2.61
N ASP A 87 -13.19 -3.06 -3.84
CA ASP A 87 -13.86 -2.34 -4.92
C ASP A 87 -14.08 -3.27 -6.11
N SER A 88 -14.97 -4.24 -5.94
CA SER A 88 -15.22 -5.30 -6.92
C SER A 88 -15.90 -4.82 -8.20
N LYS A 89 -16.45 -3.60 -8.20
CA LYS A 89 -17.12 -3.02 -9.36
C LYS A 89 -16.22 -2.05 -10.13
N ASN A 90 -14.92 -2.01 -9.80
CA ASN A 90 -13.99 -1.16 -10.51
C ASN A 90 -13.89 -1.59 -11.97
N LYS A 91 -14.09 -0.62 -12.88
CA LYS A 91 -14.11 -0.91 -14.32
C LYS A 91 -12.76 -1.25 -14.93
N TYR A 92 -11.67 -0.86 -14.26
CA TYR A 92 -10.32 -1.13 -14.73
C TYR A 92 -9.73 -2.43 -14.15
N ASN A 93 -10.09 -2.75 -12.91
CA ASN A 93 -9.62 -3.96 -12.25
C ASN A 93 -10.66 -4.42 -11.21
N PRO A 94 -11.41 -5.52 -11.47
CA PRO A 94 -12.39 -6.01 -10.51
C PRO A 94 -11.78 -6.53 -9.21
N ASN A 95 -10.45 -6.66 -9.14
CA ASN A 95 -9.74 -7.03 -7.92
C ASN A 95 -9.32 -5.82 -7.07
N ASN A 96 -9.77 -4.62 -7.42
CA ASN A 96 -9.28 -3.39 -6.82
C ASN A 96 -9.64 -3.22 -5.35
N PHE A 97 -8.79 -2.47 -4.65
CA PHE A 97 -9.03 -1.93 -3.31
C PHE A 97 -8.79 -0.44 -3.34
N ILE A 98 -9.74 0.35 -2.84
CA ILE A 98 -9.63 1.80 -2.71
C ILE A 98 -9.17 2.14 -1.30
N LEU A 99 -8.43 3.23 -1.16
CA LEU A 99 -7.86 3.70 0.10
C LEU A 99 -8.59 4.96 0.55
N TYR A 100 -9.19 4.90 1.75
CA TYR A 100 -9.91 6.05 2.33
C TYR A 100 -9.35 6.39 3.70
N THR A 101 -9.34 7.68 4.04
CA THR A 101 -9.06 8.14 5.41
C THR A 101 -10.32 7.99 6.28
N ASP A 102 -10.18 8.24 7.61
CA ASP A 102 -11.33 8.27 8.51
C ASP A 102 -12.36 9.33 8.09
N ARG A 103 -11.90 10.41 7.45
CA ARG A 103 -12.76 11.48 6.93
C ARG A 103 -13.41 11.10 5.59
N LYS A 104 -13.22 9.86 5.16
CA LYS A 104 -13.74 9.30 3.90
C LYS A 104 -13.14 9.98 2.65
N TRP A 105 -11.95 10.50 2.77
CA TRP A 105 -11.21 11.05 1.64
C TRP A 105 -10.54 9.93 0.85
N ASP A 106 -10.78 9.92 -0.45
CA ASP A 106 -10.16 8.98 -1.39
C ASP A 106 -8.71 9.42 -1.65
N VAL A 107 -7.76 8.59 -1.24
CA VAL A 107 -6.33 8.88 -1.40
C VAL A 107 -5.64 7.93 -2.39
N GLY A 108 -6.40 7.17 -3.15
CA GLY A 108 -5.89 6.35 -4.23
C GLY A 108 -6.26 4.89 -4.13
N ASN A 109 -5.48 4.06 -4.82
CA ASN A 109 -5.73 2.63 -4.94
C ASN A 109 -4.52 1.81 -4.54
N MET A 110 -4.76 0.61 -4.05
CA MET A 110 -3.71 -0.39 -3.90
C MET A 110 -3.14 -0.74 -5.29
N PRO A 111 -1.83 -0.97 -5.43
CA PRO A 111 -1.25 -1.37 -6.72
C PRO A 111 -1.92 -2.62 -7.29
N ALA A 112 -2.10 -2.67 -8.60
CA ALA A 112 -2.81 -3.76 -9.28
C ALA A 112 -2.18 -5.13 -8.99
N GLU A 113 -0.87 -5.21 -8.94
CA GLU A 113 -0.14 -6.46 -8.68
C GLU A 113 -0.50 -7.05 -7.32
N LEU A 114 -0.63 -6.18 -6.29
CA LEU A 114 -1.08 -6.59 -4.96
C LEU A 114 -2.56 -6.94 -4.96
N CYS A 115 -3.39 -6.13 -5.59
CA CYS A 115 -4.82 -6.39 -5.68
C CYS A 115 -5.10 -7.78 -6.25
N ASN A 116 -4.39 -8.14 -7.30
CA ASN A 116 -4.61 -9.40 -8.02
C ASN A 116 -4.27 -10.64 -7.17
N VAL A 117 -3.34 -10.52 -6.23
CA VAL A 117 -3.00 -11.64 -5.34
C VAL A 117 -3.77 -11.61 -4.02
N ILE A 118 -4.21 -10.43 -3.58
CA ILE A 118 -4.95 -10.29 -2.32
C ILE A 118 -6.45 -10.55 -2.49
N ALA A 119 -7.06 -10.07 -3.57
CA ALA A 119 -8.51 -10.17 -3.75
C ALA A 119 -9.04 -11.61 -3.69
N PRO A 120 -8.43 -12.62 -4.34
CA PRO A 120 -8.90 -13.99 -4.23
C PRO A 120 -8.88 -14.53 -2.79
N LEU A 121 -7.87 -14.15 -2.00
CA LEU A 121 -7.75 -14.54 -0.60
C LEU A 121 -8.76 -13.79 0.27
N TYR A 122 -8.93 -12.51 0.01
CA TYR A 122 -9.88 -11.67 0.73
C TYR A 122 -11.32 -12.14 0.49
N ASP A 123 -11.68 -12.41 -0.74
CA ASP A 123 -13.03 -12.84 -1.12
C ASP A 123 -13.38 -14.23 -0.59
N SER A 124 -12.38 -15.07 -0.32
CA SER A 124 -12.57 -16.41 0.27
C SER A 124 -12.31 -16.46 1.78
N ASP A 125 -12.21 -15.30 2.43
CA ASP A 125 -11.94 -15.17 3.87
C ASP A 125 -10.62 -15.80 4.33
N CYS A 126 -9.65 -15.93 3.44
CA CYS A 126 -8.33 -16.47 3.77
C CYS A 126 -7.34 -15.40 4.22
N ILE A 127 -7.67 -14.13 4.08
CA ILE A 127 -6.86 -13.01 4.53
C ILE A 127 -7.75 -11.99 5.23
N LYS A 128 -7.24 -11.40 6.30
CA LYS A 128 -7.94 -10.34 7.04
C LYS A 128 -6.99 -9.21 7.32
N PHE A 129 -7.48 -7.98 7.15
CA PHE A 129 -6.72 -6.78 7.48
C PHE A 129 -6.98 -6.40 8.93
N SER A 130 -5.93 -6.16 9.69
CA SER A 130 -6.04 -5.73 11.09
C SER A 130 -5.91 -4.23 11.25
N SER A 131 -5.05 -3.57 10.47
CA SER A 131 -4.89 -2.13 10.50
C SER A 131 -4.18 -1.63 9.24
N ALA A 132 -4.39 -0.37 8.92
CA ALA A 132 -3.64 0.30 7.87
C ALA A 132 -3.45 1.77 8.24
N LYS A 133 -2.31 2.34 7.84
CA LYS A 133 -1.99 3.73 8.14
C LYS A 133 -1.08 4.32 7.05
N VAL A 134 -1.06 5.65 6.98
CA VAL A 134 -0.12 6.38 6.15
C VAL A 134 1.27 6.20 6.75
N SER A 135 2.18 5.56 6.01
CA SER A 135 3.55 5.30 6.48
C SER A 135 4.58 6.28 5.92
N TYR A 136 4.26 6.94 4.81
CA TYR A 136 5.10 7.96 4.20
C TYR A 136 4.24 8.87 3.35
N ILE A 137 4.57 10.16 3.34
CA ILE A 137 3.82 11.14 2.56
C ILE A 137 4.76 12.21 2.02
N GLU A 138 4.60 12.53 0.75
CA GLU A 138 5.33 13.59 0.07
C GLU A 138 4.31 14.42 -0.70
N PRO A 139 3.77 15.50 -0.09
CA PRO A 139 2.77 16.34 -0.73
C PRO A 139 3.34 17.02 -1.98
N ILE A 140 2.48 17.34 -2.94
CA ILE A 140 2.91 17.97 -4.19
C ILE A 140 3.66 19.27 -3.92
N SER A 141 3.29 20.01 -2.88
CA SER A 141 3.93 21.28 -2.50
C SER A 141 5.39 21.12 -2.08
N LYS A 142 5.79 19.90 -1.66
CA LYS A 142 7.16 19.60 -1.23
C LYS A 142 7.97 18.85 -2.30
N ARG A 143 7.39 18.63 -3.47
CA ARG A 143 8.04 17.93 -4.55
C ARG A 143 8.61 18.91 -5.58
N ASN A 144 9.42 18.35 -6.50
CA ASN A 144 9.94 19.07 -7.64
C ASN A 144 8.78 19.73 -8.43
N LYS A 145 9.00 20.95 -8.96
CA LYS A 145 7.99 21.67 -9.73
C LYS A 145 7.44 20.92 -10.94
N HIS A 146 8.15 19.91 -11.42
CA HIS A 146 7.71 19.07 -12.54
C HIS A 146 6.90 17.88 -12.11
N ALA A 147 6.80 17.61 -10.81
CA ALA A 147 6.00 16.50 -10.29
C ALA A 147 4.51 16.78 -10.54
N LYS A 148 3.78 15.75 -10.95
CA LYS A 148 2.35 15.85 -11.30
C LYS A 148 1.43 15.24 -10.27
N GLN A 149 2.01 14.59 -9.24
CA GLN A 149 1.24 13.91 -8.22
C GLN A 149 1.99 13.84 -6.90
N ALA A 150 1.24 13.73 -5.82
CA ALA A 150 1.80 13.46 -4.50
C ALA A 150 2.21 11.99 -4.40
N ILE A 151 3.09 11.69 -3.45
CA ILE A 151 3.47 10.32 -3.09
C ILE A 151 2.87 10.02 -1.72
N LEU A 152 2.22 8.87 -1.59
CA LEU A 152 1.67 8.39 -0.33
C LEU A 152 1.88 6.89 -0.26
N PHE A 153 2.49 6.44 0.85
CA PHE A 153 2.63 5.01 1.12
C PHE A 153 1.72 4.62 2.27
N VAL A 154 1.17 3.43 2.16
CA VAL A 154 0.32 2.81 3.17
C VAL A 154 1.02 1.59 3.73
N GLN A 155 1.02 1.46 5.05
CA GLN A 155 1.41 0.23 5.73
C GLN A 155 0.14 -0.53 6.06
N LEU A 156 0.06 -1.76 5.60
CA LEU A 156 -1.07 -2.65 5.84
C LEU A 156 -0.62 -3.85 6.66
N ASP A 157 -1.25 -4.04 7.81
CA ASP A 157 -1.03 -5.18 8.66
C ASP A 157 -2.23 -6.12 8.57
N GLY A 158 -1.97 -7.42 8.57
CA GLY A 158 -3.03 -8.39 8.49
C GLY A 158 -2.57 -9.80 8.85
N ASN A 159 -3.47 -10.74 8.60
CA ASN A 159 -3.24 -12.14 8.89
C ASN A 159 -3.81 -13.01 7.76
N MET A 160 -3.03 -14.00 7.35
CA MET A 160 -3.43 -14.98 6.36
C MET A 160 -3.60 -16.33 7.07
N SER A 161 -4.81 -16.87 7.00
CA SER A 161 -5.11 -18.17 7.61
C SER A 161 -4.76 -19.36 6.74
#